data_8bf44179ca50b09ac0c1e3e740ab68ca
#
_entry.id   8bf44179ca50b09ac0c1e3e740ab68ca
#
_cell.length_a   1.000
_cell.length_b   1.000
_cell.length_c   1.000
_cell.angle_alpha   90.00
_cell.angle_beta   90.00
_cell.angle_gamma   90.00
#
_symmetry.space_group_name_H-M   'P 1'
#
loop_
_entity.id
_entity.type
_entity.pdbx_description
1 polymer ?
#
loop_
_entity_poly.entity_id
_entity_poly.type
_entity_poly.pdbx_seq_one_letter_code
_entity_poly.pdbx_strand_id
1 'polypeptide(L)'
;MSASKLKNEIGVMLLEKPMSLKEVAEAMEIKDKKAYSLIKSMFQNDRVAGFKDADGARRYRVTEEEAEMAAKRKARAEKKAAK
;
A
#
# COMPACT_ATOMS: atom_id res chain seq x y z
N MET A 1 8.20 8.55 -11.48
CA MET A 1 8.51 7.83 -10.21
C MET A 1 8.80 6.37 -10.50
N SER A 2 9.70 5.77 -9.74
CA SER A 2 10.01 4.35 -9.88
C SER A 2 8.89 3.49 -9.28
N ALA A 3 8.76 2.27 -9.78
CA ALA A 3 7.78 1.33 -9.24
C ALA A 3 8.04 1.03 -7.76
N SER A 4 9.31 0.98 -7.35
CA SER A 4 9.68 0.76 -5.95
C SER A 4 9.13 1.86 -5.05
N LYS A 5 9.26 3.11 -5.47
CA LYS A 5 8.74 4.23 -4.69
C LYS A 5 7.22 4.17 -4.57
N LEU A 6 6.53 3.85 -5.67
CA LEU A 6 5.07 3.72 -5.66
C LEU A 6 4.62 2.59 -4.73
N LYS A 7 5.31 1.45 -4.77
CA LYS A 7 5.01 0.33 -3.88
C LYS A 7 5.22 0.70 -2.41
N ASN A 8 6.27 1.45 -2.10
CA ASN A 8 6.53 1.89 -0.74
C ASN A 8 5.42 2.82 -0.24
N GLU A 9 4.94 3.73 -1.08
CA GLU A 9 3.84 4.61 -0.73
C GLU A 9 2.55 3.83 -0.50
N ILE A 10 2.27 2.83 -1.33
CA ILE A 10 1.10 1.96 -1.16
C ILE A 10 1.20 1.24 0.18
N GLY A 11 2.37 0.72 0.52
CA GLY A 11 2.60 0.06 1.81
C GLY A 11 2.28 0.96 2.99
N VAL A 12 2.71 2.21 2.95
CA VAL A 12 2.42 3.17 4.01
C VAL A 12 0.93 3.47 4.11
N MET A 13 0.25 3.62 2.98
CA MET A 13 -1.20 3.85 2.97
C MET A 13 -1.96 2.67 3.57
N LEU A 14 -1.58 1.45 3.19
CA LEU A 14 -2.24 0.24 3.68
C LEU A 14 -1.91 -0.02 5.15
N LEU A 15 -0.79 0.48 5.64
CA LEU A 15 -0.45 0.41 7.05
C LEU A 15 -1.46 1.20 7.89
N GLU A 16 -1.88 2.35 7.39
CA GLU A 16 -2.83 3.20 8.10
C GLU A 16 -4.23 2.62 8.12
N LYS A 17 -4.68 2.08 6.98
CA LYS A 17 -5.97 1.38 6.88
C LYS A 17 -6.01 0.49 5.65
N PRO A 18 -6.73 -0.62 5.69
CA PRO A 18 -6.94 -1.44 4.49
C PRO A 18 -7.68 -0.65 3.42
N MET A 19 -7.31 -0.89 2.17
CA MET A 19 -7.91 -0.20 1.02
C MET A 19 -8.15 -1.17 -0.12
N SER A 20 -9.21 -0.91 -0.90
CA SER A 20 -9.46 -1.67 -2.11
C SER A 20 -8.52 -1.19 -3.22
N LEU A 21 -8.46 -1.97 -4.30
CA LEU A 21 -7.66 -1.60 -5.47
C LEU A 21 -8.07 -0.22 -5.99
N LYS A 22 -9.37 0.02 -6.10
CA LYS A 22 -9.89 1.29 -6.60
C LYS A 22 -9.49 2.45 -5.68
N GLU A 23 -9.59 2.24 -4.37
CA GLU A 23 -9.20 3.26 -3.40
C GLU A 23 -7.71 3.60 -3.51
N VAL A 24 -6.86 2.58 -3.68
CA VAL A 24 -5.43 2.78 -3.87
C VAL A 24 -5.17 3.59 -5.15
N ALA A 25 -5.83 3.21 -6.25
CA ALA A 25 -5.66 3.91 -7.52
C ALA A 25 -6.05 5.39 -7.41
N GLU A 26 -7.17 5.67 -6.76
CA GLU A 26 -7.62 7.05 -6.56
C GLU A 26 -6.67 7.83 -5.67
N ALA A 27 -6.23 7.24 -4.56
CA ALA A 27 -5.32 7.90 -3.63
C ALA A 27 -3.96 8.21 -4.26
N MET A 28 -3.48 7.32 -5.11
CA MET A 28 -2.20 7.48 -5.79
C MET A 28 -2.32 8.28 -7.09
N GLU A 29 -3.53 8.58 -7.52
CA GLU A 29 -3.80 9.25 -8.79
C GLU A 29 -3.22 8.50 -9.98
N ILE A 30 -3.40 7.18 -9.97
CA ILE A 30 -2.95 6.29 -11.05
C ILE A 30 -4.15 5.49 -11.55
N LYS A 31 -3.99 4.86 -12.71
CA LYS A 31 -5.04 4.03 -13.28
C LYS A 31 -5.17 2.72 -12.49
N ASP A 32 -6.39 2.16 -12.47
CA ASP A 32 -6.67 0.89 -11.80
C ASP A 32 -5.72 -0.21 -12.26
N LYS A 33 -5.45 -0.26 -13.56
CA LYS A 33 -4.54 -1.25 -14.14
C LYS A 33 -3.14 -1.13 -13.57
N LYS A 34 -2.65 0.09 -13.39
CA LYS A 34 -1.33 0.34 -12.81
C LYS A 34 -1.32 -0.06 -11.33
N ALA A 35 -2.35 0.33 -10.59
CA ALA A 35 -2.48 -0.04 -9.19
C ALA A 35 -2.52 -1.55 -9.02
N TYR A 36 -3.29 -2.25 -9.87
CA TYR A 36 -3.36 -3.70 -9.83
C TYR A 36 -1.99 -4.34 -10.05
N SER A 37 -1.25 -3.86 -11.03
CA SER A 37 0.08 -4.38 -11.32
C SER A 37 1.02 -4.23 -10.12
N LEU A 38 0.99 -3.07 -9.46
CA LEU A 38 1.82 -2.81 -8.29
C LEU A 38 1.42 -3.68 -7.11
N ILE A 39 0.12 -3.76 -6.82
CA ILE A 39 -0.39 -4.57 -5.72
C ILE A 39 -0.13 -6.05 -5.96
N LYS A 40 -0.31 -6.52 -7.20
CA LYS A 40 -0.02 -7.91 -7.55
C LYS A 40 1.43 -8.27 -7.27
N SER A 41 2.35 -7.39 -7.65
CA SER A 41 3.77 -7.57 -7.38
C SER A 41 4.06 -7.62 -5.89
N MET A 42 3.44 -6.73 -5.11
CA MET A 42 3.59 -6.71 -3.66
C MET A 42 3.03 -7.98 -3.02
N PHE A 43 1.89 -8.46 -3.53
CA PHE A 43 1.29 -9.70 -3.08
C PHE A 43 2.23 -10.90 -3.32
N GLN A 44 2.85 -10.96 -4.50
CA GLN A 44 3.79 -12.02 -4.84
C GLN A 44 5.04 -12.01 -3.97
N ASN A 45 5.40 -10.85 -3.44
CA ASN A 45 6.55 -10.68 -2.55
C ASN A 45 6.17 -10.68 -1.06
N ASP A 46 4.96 -11.13 -0.75
CA ASP A 46 4.45 -11.19 0.64
C ASP A 46 4.45 -9.85 1.36
N ARG A 47 4.30 -8.76 0.62
CA ARG A 47 4.24 -7.42 1.20
C ARG A 47 2.81 -7.02 1.56
N VAL A 48 1.82 -7.52 0.83
CA VAL A 48 0.40 -7.26 1.10
C VAL A 48 -0.38 -8.56 1.10
N ALA A 49 -1.52 -8.56 1.78
CA ALA A 49 -2.45 -9.68 1.80
C ALA A 49 -3.84 -9.16 1.42
N GLY A 50 -4.60 -9.98 0.70
CA GLY A 50 -5.97 -9.64 0.34
C GLY A 50 -6.95 -10.28 1.29
N PHE A 51 -8.06 -9.59 1.58
CA PHE A 51 -9.14 -10.14 2.38
C PHE A 51 -10.48 -9.55 1.92
N LYS A 52 -11.55 -10.22 2.31
CA LYS A 52 -12.90 -9.75 2.00
C LYS A 52 -13.46 -9.06 3.26
N ASP A 53 -13.82 -7.80 3.11
CA ASP A 53 -14.34 -7.02 4.22
C ASP A 53 -15.80 -7.37 4.50
N ALA A 54 -16.33 -6.90 5.62
CA ALA A 54 -17.69 -7.17 6.06
C ALA A 54 -18.74 -6.72 5.03
N ASP A 55 -18.44 -5.67 4.26
CA ASP A 55 -19.34 -5.17 3.21
C ASP A 55 -19.25 -5.96 1.91
N GLY A 56 -18.41 -7.00 1.86
CA GLY A 56 -18.21 -7.82 0.68
C GLY A 56 -17.16 -7.30 -0.28
N ALA A 57 -16.59 -6.14 -0.03
CA ALA A 57 -15.57 -5.57 -0.89
C ALA A 57 -14.21 -6.21 -0.59
N ARG A 58 -13.44 -6.45 -1.65
CA ARG A 58 -12.09 -6.97 -1.49
C ARG A 58 -11.14 -5.83 -1.17
N ARG A 59 -10.40 -5.99 -0.08
CA ARG A 59 -9.42 -5.00 0.35
C ARG A 59 -8.06 -5.64 0.59
N TYR A 60 -7.05 -4.80 0.62
CA TYR A 60 -5.67 -5.23 0.83
C TYR A 60 -5.13 -4.58 2.09
N ARG A 61 -4.24 -5.31 2.76
CA ARG A 61 -3.54 -4.80 3.94
C ARG A 61 -2.08 -5.24 3.84
N VAL A 62 -1.22 -4.58 4.60
CA VAL A 62 0.19 -4.98 4.64
C VAL A 62 0.35 -6.21 5.53
N THR A 63 1.33 -7.05 5.19
CA THR A 63 1.72 -8.16 6.05
C THR A 63 2.50 -7.60 7.24
N GLU A 64 2.72 -8.43 8.27
CA GLU A 64 3.47 -7.99 9.45
C GLU A 64 4.86 -7.49 9.10
N GLU A 65 5.56 -8.19 8.20
CA GLU A 65 6.89 -7.78 7.77
C GLU A 65 6.85 -6.44 7.05
N GLU A 66 5.92 -6.26 6.15
CA GLU A 66 5.78 -5.00 5.43
C GLU A 66 5.30 -3.89 6.35
N ALA A 67 4.46 -4.21 7.34
CA ALA A 67 3.99 -3.23 8.31
C ALA A 67 5.17 -2.61 9.08
N GLU A 68 6.13 -3.42 9.48
CA GLU A 68 7.33 -2.93 10.16
C GLU A 68 8.13 -1.99 9.25
N MET A 69 8.34 -2.40 8.00
CA MET A 69 9.08 -1.60 7.03
C MET A 69 8.33 -0.32 6.68
N ALA A 70 7.03 -0.40 6.50
CA ALA A 70 6.21 0.76 6.18
C ALA A 70 6.17 1.76 7.33
N ALA A 71 6.11 1.27 8.56
CA ALA A 71 6.15 2.13 9.75
C ALA A 71 7.47 2.90 9.83
N LYS A 72 8.59 2.24 9.52
CA LYS A 72 9.89 2.90 9.48
C LYS A 72 9.94 3.97 8.38
N ARG A 73 9.39 3.66 7.20
CA ARG A 73 9.35 4.62 6.09
C ARG A 73 8.49 5.82 6.44
N LYS A 74 7.33 5.58 7.07
CA LYS A 74 6.43 6.64 7.50
C LYS A 74 7.09 7.55 8.54
N ALA A 75 7.71 6.97 9.55
CA ALA A 75 8.41 7.72 10.58
C ALA A 75 9.53 8.57 9.99
N ARG A 76 10.28 8.01 9.04
CA ARG A 76 11.36 8.73 8.37
C ARG A 76 10.83 9.90 7.55
N ALA A 77 9.71 9.69 6.84
CA ALA A 77 9.09 10.73 6.03
C ALA A 77 8.55 11.87 6.91
N GLU A 78 7.89 11.53 8.02
CA GLU A 78 7.37 12.51 8.98
C GLU A 78 8.49 13.31 9.61
N LYS A 79 9.56 12.65 10.01
CA LYS A 79 10.72 13.32 10.60
C LYS A 79 11.38 14.28 9.60
N LYS A 80 11.47 13.86 8.34
CA LYS A 80 12.03 14.69 7.28
C LYS A 80 11.12 15.89 6.97
N ALA A 81 9.81 15.67 6.99
CA ALA A 81 8.85 16.74 6.72
C ALA A 81 8.78 17.78 7.85
N ALA A 82 9.12 17.39 9.08
CA ALA A 82 9.08 18.26 10.25
C ALA A 82 10.20 19.29 10.29
N LYS A 83 11.15 19.20 9.40
CA LYS A 83 12.25 20.17 9.35
C LYS A 83 11.86 21.43 8.59
#